data_d93cb022b851e3c6132fd6d570cc726c
#
_entry.id   d93cb022b851e3c6132fd6d570cc726c
#
_cell.length_a   1.000
_cell.length_b   1.000
_cell.length_c   1.000
_cell.angle_alpha   90.00
_cell.angle_beta   90.00
_cell.angle_gamma   90.00
#
_symmetry.space_group_name_H-M   'P 1'
#
loop_
_entity.id
_entity.type
_entity.pdbx_description
1 polymer ?
#
loop_
_entity_poly.entity_id
_entity_poly.type
_entity_poly.pdbx_seq_one_letter_code
_entity_poly.pdbx_strand_id
1 'polypeptide(L)'
;CTEESIEAVAAVFEEKGSNAWFDLEAEELLPKDFVCPHCGGKHFTKETDTLDGWFDSGSSHYASMKRDQGFWPADMYIEGGDQYRGWFQSSLLVAVGALGMGAPYKECLTHGWTVDGEGKAMHKSLGNGIDPAELYQEFGADLVRLWAGSSDYHADVRCSREIFKQLSQQYLKFRNTARYCLGNLAGFDADHPVAPEEMQELDRWAVTRLNALMETVEKAYRNYEFHVVSHAINDFCVVDLSSFYLDIIKDRLYCEERDGLLRRSAQTALFLILRSMTKMFAPILAFTCDEIWLEMPHSAEEDARNVVFNTMDKPYEAY
;
A
#
# COMPACT_ATOMS: atom_id res chain seq x y z
N CYS A 1 42.31 -7.48 -13.62
CA CYS A 1 41.06 -7.84 -14.33
C CYS A 1 41.01 -7.15 -15.68
N THR A 2 40.46 -7.81 -16.66
CA THR A 2 40.17 -7.29 -18.00
C THR A 2 38.71 -7.58 -18.33
N GLU A 3 38.15 -6.87 -19.31
CA GLU A 3 36.77 -7.11 -19.75
C GLU A 3 36.57 -8.59 -20.13
N GLU A 4 37.53 -9.15 -20.92
CA GLU A 4 37.50 -10.56 -21.33
C GLU A 4 37.48 -11.55 -20.14
N SER A 5 38.27 -11.28 -19.10
CA SER A 5 38.26 -12.13 -17.89
C SER A 5 36.99 -12.01 -17.10
N ILE A 6 36.35 -10.83 -17.04
CA ILE A 6 35.08 -10.61 -16.36
C ILE A 6 33.95 -11.32 -17.11
N GLU A 7 33.88 -11.17 -18.41
CA GLU A 7 32.86 -11.85 -19.27
C GLU A 7 32.97 -13.36 -19.18
N ALA A 8 34.17 -13.91 -19.16
CA ALA A 8 34.39 -15.35 -19.04
C ALA A 8 33.87 -15.88 -17.68
N VAL A 9 34.18 -15.19 -16.58
CA VAL A 9 33.66 -15.55 -15.24
C VAL A 9 32.15 -15.40 -15.20
N ALA A 10 31.62 -14.33 -15.77
CA ALA A 10 30.16 -14.11 -15.82
C ALA A 10 29.43 -15.24 -16.57
N ALA A 11 29.97 -15.70 -17.70
CA ALA A 11 29.42 -16.84 -18.45
C ALA A 11 29.44 -18.14 -17.63
N VAL A 12 30.51 -18.40 -16.90
CA VAL A 12 30.58 -19.56 -15.98
C VAL A 12 29.54 -19.43 -14.87
N PHE A 13 29.34 -18.24 -14.30
CA PHE A 13 28.32 -18.00 -13.26
C PHE A 13 26.90 -18.15 -13.81
N GLU A 14 26.64 -17.76 -15.04
CA GLU A 14 25.35 -17.95 -15.68
C GLU A 14 25.01 -19.44 -15.85
N GLU A 15 26.00 -20.26 -16.20
CA GLU A 15 25.83 -21.72 -16.42
C GLU A 15 25.78 -22.50 -15.09
N LYS A 16 26.71 -22.20 -14.14
CA LYS A 16 26.97 -23.03 -12.94
C LYS A 16 26.61 -22.36 -11.63
N GLY A 17 26.22 -21.10 -11.64
CA GLY A 17 26.00 -20.29 -10.45
C GLY A 17 27.29 -19.73 -9.85
N SER A 18 27.18 -18.76 -8.95
CA SER A 18 28.32 -18.05 -8.33
C SER A 18 29.20 -18.94 -7.44
N ASN A 19 28.71 -20.08 -6.96
CA ASN A 19 29.51 -21.05 -6.22
C ASN A 19 30.69 -21.60 -7.05
N ALA A 20 30.61 -21.55 -8.38
CA ALA A 20 31.69 -21.91 -9.26
C ALA A 20 33.02 -21.17 -8.94
N TRP A 21 32.93 -19.96 -8.33
CA TRP A 21 34.11 -19.24 -7.85
C TRP A 21 34.89 -20.01 -6.79
N PHE A 22 34.21 -20.78 -5.97
CA PHE A 22 34.84 -21.56 -4.88
C PHE A 22 35.19 -22.97 -5.34
N ASP A 23 34.38 -23.55 -6.24
CA ASP A 23 34.46 -24.95 -6.64
C ASP A 23 35.50 -25.19 -7.78
N LEU A 24 35.77 -24.18 -8.61
CA LEU A 24 36.66 -24.30 -9.76
C LEU A 24 38.01 -23.58 -9.51
N GLU A 25 39.08 -24.06 -10.16
CA GLU A 25 40.37 -23.36 -10.15
C GLU A 25 40.35 -22.14 -11.06
N ALA A 26 41.32 -21.20 -10.87
CA ALA A 26 41.36 -19.94 -11.61
C ALA A 26 41.46 -20.17 -13.15
N GLU A 27 42.17 -21.18 -13.55
CA GLU A 27 42.33 -21.56 -14.96
C GLU A 27 41.05 -22.13 -15.59
N GLU A 28 40.16 -22.69 -14.79
CA GLU A 28 38.87 -23.23 -15.25
C GLU A 28 37.79 -22.11 -15.40
N LEU A 29 38.01 -20.97 -14.76
CA LEU A 29 37.14 -19.80 -14.87
C LEU A 29 37.46 -18.90 -16.04
N LEU A 30 38.65 -19.09 -16.67
CA LEU A 30 39.15 -18.26 -17.77
C LEU A 30 39.11 -18.99 -19.11
N PRO A 31 39.09 -18.26 -20.23
CA PRO A 31 39.20 -18.89 -21.56
C PRO A 31 40.45 -19.73 -21.65
N LYS A 32 40.38 -20.81 -22.41
CA LYS A 32 41.55 -21.65 -22.66
C LYS A 32 42.66 -20.81 -23.32
N ASP A 33 43.89 -20.97 -22.79
CA ASP A 33 45.08 -20.22 -23.23
C ASP A 33 45.03 -18.69 -22.92
N PHE A 34 44.20 -18.25 -22.00
CA PHE A 34 44.15 -16.85 -21.58
C PHE A 34 45.51 -16.38 -21.03
N VAL A 35 45.95 -15.23 -21.48
CA VAL A 35 47.23 -14.60 -21.04
C VAL A 35 46.95 -13.19 -20.56
N CYS A 36 47.68 -12.78 -19.52
CA CYS A 36 47.59 -11.41 -19.04
C CYS A 36 48.06 -10.43 -20.13
N PRO A 37 47.21 -9.47 -20.55
CA PRO A 37 47.60 -8.53 -21.64
C PRO A 37 48.70 -7.55 -21.20
N HIS A 38 48.97 -7.42 -19.91
CA HIS A 38 49.99 -6.52 -19.39
C HIS A 38 51.36 -7.17 -19.26
N CYS A 39 51.41 -8.45 -18.83
CA CYS A 39 52.71 -9.11 -18.54
C CYS A 39 52.91 -10.42 -19.32
N GLY A 40 51.92 -10.91 -20.07
CA GLY A 40 51.96 -12.18 -20.79
C GLY A 40 51.97 -13.41 -19.87
N GLY A 41 51.75 -13.28 -18.60
CA GLY A 41 51.69 -14.39 -17.62
C GLY A 41 50.44 -15.24 -17.84
N LYS A 42 50.52 -16.53 -17.48
CA LYS A 42 49.46 -17.52 -17.62
C LYS A 42 48.96 -18.07 -16.28
N HIS A 43 49.57 -17.66 -15.16
CA HIS A 43 49.16 -18.08 -13.84
C HIS A 43 48.31 -16.99 -13.17
N PHE A 44 47.16 -17.39 -12.74
CA PHE A 44 46.16 -16.51 -12.12
C PHE A 44 45.78 -17.05 -10.72
N THR A 45 45.48 -16.15 -9.81
CA THR A 45 44.92 -16.48 -8.51
C THR A 45 43.60 -15.82 -8.37
N LYS A 46 42.65 -16.52 -7.72
CA LYS A 46 41.36 -15.96 -7.38
C LYS A 46 41.51 -14.97 -6.23
N GLU A 47 40.83 -13.84 -6.33
CA GLU A 47 40.71 -12.91 -5.21
C GLU A 47 39.84 -13.54 -4.11
N THR A 48 40.25 -13.32 -2.85
CA THR A 48 39.54 -13.83 -1.67
C THR A 48 38.71 -12.78 -0.97
N ASP A 49 38.88 -11.52 -1.31
CA ASP A 49 38.05 -10.44 -0.80
C ASP A 49 36.68 -10.49 -1.47
N THR A 50 35.63 -10.16 -0.74
CA THR A 50 34.28 -10.03 -1.24
C THR A 50 33.94 -8.56 -1.47
N LEU A 51 33.08 -8.31 -2.47
CA LEU A 51 32.47 -6.98 -2.60
C LEU A 51 31.61 -6.68 -1.38
N ASP A 52 31.53 -5.40 -1.01
CA ASP A 52 30.60 -4.93 0.00
C ASP A 52 29.17 -5.31 -0.39
N GLY A 53 28.38 -5.86 0.54
CA GLY A 53 27.00 -6.27 0.29
C GLY A 53 26.10 -5.12 -0.18
N TRP A 54 26.47 -3.88 0.09
CA TRP A 54 25.78 -2.70 -0.45
C TRP A 54 25.99 -2.51 -1.95
N PHE A 55 27.08 -3.05 -2.52
CA PHE A 55 27.24 -3.05 -3.97
C PHE A 55 26.23 -3.97 -4.65
N ASP A 56 26.03 -5.18 -4.12
CA ASP A 56 25.06 -6.13 -4.65
C ASP A 56 23.64 -5.55 -4.56
N SER A 57 23.24 -5.08 -3.38
CA SER A 57 21.93 -4.46 -3.17
C SER A 57 21.75 -3.18 -3.99
N GLY A 58 22.81 -2.37 -4.11
CA GLY A 58 22.82 -1.15 -4.92
C GLY A 58 22.71 -1.40 -6.42
N SER A 59 23.08 -2.59 -6.90
CA SER A 59 22.99 -2.99 -8.31
C SER A 59 21.63 -3.60 -8.67
N SER A 60 20.78 -3.91 -7.71
CA SER A 60 19.51 -4.63 -7.90
C SER A 60 18.55 -3.93 -8.89
N HIS A 61 18.50 -2.60 -8.91
CA HIS A 61 17.70 -1.82 -9.85
C HIS A 61 18.09 -2.08 -11.32
N TYR A 62 19.37 -2.33 -11.59
CA TYR A 62 19.84 -2.65 -12.93
C TYR A 62 19.63 -4.11 -13.26
N ALA A 63 20.10 -5.01 -12.39
CA ALA A 63 20.08 -6.44 -12.64
C ALA A 63 18.64 -6.99 -12.69
N SER A 64 17.82 -6.70 -11.70
CA SER A 64 16.46 -7.23 -11.63
C SER A 64 15.45 -6.39 -12.44
N MET A 65 15.39 -5.09 -12.22
CA MET A 65 14.35 -4.28 -12.84
C MET A 65 14.62 -4.01 -14.32
N LYS A 66 15.79 -3.46 -14.65
CA LYS A 66 16.07 -3.06 -16.03
C LYS A 66 16.38 -4.25 -16.93
N ARG A 67 17.30 -5.14 -16.52
CA ARG A 67 17.73 -6.27 -17.33
C ARG A 67 16.69 -7.36 -17.43
N ASP A 68 16.16 -7.81 -16.28
CA ASP A 68 15.30 -8.99 -16.25
C ASP A 68 13.82 -8.65 -16.51
N GLN A 69 13.34 -7.51 -16.02
CA GLN A 69 11.92 -7.11 -16.12
C GLN A 69 11.65 -6.01 -17.14
N GLY A 70 12.68 -5.35 -17.66
CA GLY A 70 12.59 -4.39 -18.75
C GLY A 70 12.00 -3.03 -18.37
N PHE A 71 11.88 -2.67 -17.07
CA PHE A 71 11.46 -1.35 -16.64
C PHE A 71 12.52 -0.65 -15.79
N TRP A 72 12.62 0.66 -15.95
CA TRP A 72 13.54 1.52 -15.20
C TRP A 72 13.25 3.00 -15.52
N PRO A 73 13.34 3.93 -14.56
CA PRO A 73 13.59 3.74 -13.14
C PRO A 73 12.39 3.19 -12.37
N ALA A 74 12.56 2.84 -11.09
CA ALA A 74 11.47 2.52 -10.19
C ALA A 74 10.54 3.73 -10.01
N ASP A 75 9.24 3.50 -9.86
CA ASP A 75 8.33 4.61 -9.54
C ASP A 75 8.63 5.15 -8.14
N MET A 76 8.89 4.28 -7.17
CA MET A 76 9.14 4.67 -5.80
C MET A 76 10.15 3.75 -5.11
N TYR A 77 11.05 4.34 -4.30
CA TYR A 77 11.86 3.68 -3.30
C TYR A 77 11.33 4.00 -1.91
N ILE A 78 11.14 2.97 -1.07
CA ILE A 78 10.60 3.12 0.29
C ILE A 78 11.54 2.41 1.26
N GLU A 79 12.09 3.14 2.24
CA GLU A 79 12.89 2.60 3.33
C GLU A 79 12.99 3.58 4.51
N GLY A 80 13.57 3.11 5.61
CA GLY A 80 13.91 3.96 6.75
C GLY A 80 15.02 4.97 6.43
N GLY A 81 15.08 6.03 7.21
CA GLY A 81 16.08 7.11 7.03
C GLY A 81 17.54 6.69 7.21
N ASP A 82 17.81 5.53 7.85
CA ASP A 82 19.15 4.92 7.93
C ASP A 82 19.71 4.52 6.56
N GLN A 83 18.83 4.23 5.59
CA GLN A 83 19.19 3.85 4.23
C GLN A 83 19.76 5.01 3.39
N TYR A 84 19.78 6.22 3.90
CA TYR A 84 20.56 7.32 3.32
C TYR A 84 22.05 7.00 3.20
N ARG A 85 22.58 6.15 4.09
CA ARG A 85 23.95 5.64 4.06
C ARG A 85 24.06 4.17 3.63
N GLY A 86 22.96 3.57 3.20
CA GLY A 86 22.88 2.18 2.81
C GLY A 86 22.38 2.05 1.37
N TRP A 87 21.25 1.39 1.19
CA TRP A 87 20.71 1.05 -0.10
C TRP A 87 20.37 2.25 -0.99
N PHE A 88 19.83 3.34 -0.46
CA PHE A 88 19.58 4.55 -1.26
C PHE A 88 20.87 5.12 -1.83
N GLN A 89 21.92 5.22 -1.01
CA GLN A 89 23.21 5.74 -1.44
C GLN A 89 23.86 4.83 -2.48
N SER A 90 23.95 3.53 -2.20
CA SER A 90 24.61 2.59 -3.11
C SER A 90 23.88 2.48 -4.44
N SER A 91 22.53 2.43 -4.44
CA SER A 91 21.72 2.42 -5.67
C SER A 91 21.96 3.67 -6.52
N LEU A 92 21.99 4.84 -5.89
CA LEU A 92 22.22 6.11 -6.59
C LEU A 92 23.64 6.19 -7.17
N LEU A 93 24.65 5.80 -6.39
CA LEU A 93 26.03 5.83 -6.84
C LEU A 93 26.32 4.82 -7.96
N VAL A 94 25.75 3.62 -7.88
CA VAL A 94 25.85 2.64 -8.96
C VAL A 94 25.18 3.16 -10.24
N ALA A 95 23.95 3.68 -10.13
CA ALA A 95 23.21 4.17 -11.30
C ALA A 95 23.91 5.36 -11.95
N VAL A 96 24.26 6.37 -11.19
CA VAL A 96 24.79 7.65 -11.73
C VAL A 96 26.30 7.55 -11.97
N GLY A 97 27.05 7.03 -10.99
CA GLY A 97 28.51 7.02 -11.04
C GLY A 97 29.08 5.90 -11.89
N ALA A 98 28.61 4.65 -11.74
CA ALA A 98 29.14 3.52 -12.45
C ALA A 98 28.49 3.30 -13.83
N LEU A 99 27.18 3.48 -13.92
CA LEU A 99 26.42 3.18 -15.16
C LEU A 99 26.16 4.42 -16.03
N GLY A 100 26.44 5.64 -15.55
CA GLY A 100 26.16 6.88 -16.26
C GLY A 100 24.67 7.13 -16.52
N MET A 101 23.79 6.53 -15.70
CA MET A 101 22.35 6.65 -15.79
C MET A 101 21.85 7.76 -14.86
N GLY A 102 20.60 8.14 -14.94
CA GLY A 102 19.95 9.02 -13.94
C GLY A 102 19.69 8.30 -12.62
N ALA A 103 18.93 8.94 -11.71
CA ALA A 103 18.50 8.29 -10.48
C ALA A 103 17.67 7.02 -10.75
N PRO A 104 17.86 5.93 -10.00
CA PRO A 104 17.18 4.66 -10.23
C PRO A 104 15.71 4.67 -9.75
N TYR A 105 15.20 5.80 -9.28
CA TYR A 105 13.84 6.01 -8.79
C TYR A 105 13.31 7.38 -9.20
N LYS A 106 12.00 7.51 -9.32
CA LYS A 106 11.30 8.78 -9.56
C LYS A 106 11.01 9.50 -8.23
N GLU A 107 10.56 8.71 -7.24
CA GLU A 107 10.22 9.19 -5.91
C GLU A 107 10.95 8.39 -4.82
N CYS A 108 11.24 9.04 -3.70
CA CYS A 108 11.90 8.42 -2.56
C CYS A 108 11.09 8.76 -1.30
N LEU A 109 10.51 7.75 -0.67
CA LEU A 109 9.72 7.87 0.55
C LEU A 109 10.52 7.30 1.71
N THR A 110 10.72 8.09 2.77
CA THR A 110 11.41 7.63 3.98
C THR A 110 10.47 7.59 5.17
N HIS A 111 10.64 6.57 6.00
CA HIS A 111 9.83 6.37 7.20
C HIS A 111 10.70 6.29 8.46
N GLY A 112 10.06 6.53 9.61
CA GLY A 112 10.64 6.32 10.93
C GLY A 112 10.64 4.84 11.34
N TRP A 113 10.97 4.59 12.59
CA TRP A 113 11.05 3.26 13.16
C TRP A 113 9.74 2.86 13.87
N THR A 114 9.49 1.56 13.92
CA THR A 114 8.51 1.02 14.84
C THR A 114 9.18 0.87 16.22
N VAL A 115 8.61 1.53 17.21
CA VAL A 115 9.08 1.54 18.60
C VAL A 115 8.03 0.92 19.53
N ASP A 116 8.42 0.53 20.73
CA ASP A 116 7.48 -0.01 21.72
C ASP A 116 6.50 1.06 22.24
N GLY A 117 5.58 0.67 23.12
CA GLY A 117 4.57 1.60 23.69
C GLY A 117 5.17 2.76 24.47
N GLU A 118 6.40 2.63 24.98
CA GLU A 118 7.14 3.68 25.68
C GLU A 118 7.98 4.56 24.74
N GLY A 119 8.08 4.20 23.45
CA GLY A 119 8.89 4.92 22.47
C GLY A 119 10.34 4.46 22.41
N LYS A 120 10.66 3.27 22.94
CA LYS A 120 12.00 2.68 22.87
C LYS A 120 12.13 1.77 21.66
N ALA A 121 13.32 1.74 21.06
CA ALA A 121 13.63 0.82 19.97
C ALA A 121 13.39 -0.63 20.39
N MET A 122 12.77 -1.42 19.49
CA MET A 122 12.50 -2.83 19.72
C MET A 122 13.78 -3.66 19.47
N HIS A 123 14.18 -4.45 20.45
CA HIS A 123 15.31 -5.37 20.35
C HIS A 123 14.96 -6.75 20.89
N LYS A 124 15.38 -7.80 20.18
CA LYS A 124 15.17 -9.19 20.63
C LYS A 124 15.75 -9.43 22.03
N SER A 125 16.91 -8.83 22.33
CA SER A 125 17.58 -8.95 23.64
C SER A 125 16.80 -8.28 24.79
N LEU A 126 15.94 -7.30 24.50
CA LEU A 126 15.12 -6.62 25.49
C LEU A 126 13.73 -7.27 25.66
N GLY A 127 13.35 -8.18 24.77
CA GLY A 127 12.06 -8.83 24.80
C GLY A 127 10.87 -7.87 24.60
N ASN A 128 11.10 -6.66 24.08
CA ASN A 128 10.07 -5.63 23.86
C ASN A 128 9.54 -5.61 22.41
N GLY A 129 9.97 -6.54 21.57
CA GLY A 129 9.45 -6.72 20.22
C GLY A 129 8.08 -7.44 20.27
N ILE A 130 7.18 -7.05 19.37
CA ILE A 130 5.91 -7.72 19.17
C ILE A 130 5.97 -8.43 17.82
N ASP A 131 5.68 -9.74 17.81
CA ASP A 131 5.57 -10.48 16.55
C ASP A 131 4.28 -10.08 15.83
N PRO A 132 4.34 -9.62 14.58
CA PRO A 132 3.15 -9.34 13.78
C PRO A 132 2.16 -10.50 13.72
N ALA A 133 2.63 -11.76 13.76
CA ALA A 133 1.78 -12.94 13.75
C ALA A 133 0.85 -13.00 14.98
N GLU A 134 1.33 -12.59 16.16
CA GLU A 134 0.48 -12.49 17.36
C GLU A 134 -0.60 -11.44 17.19
N LEU A 135 -0.27 -10.29 16.58
CA LEU A 135 -1.23 -9.22 16.32
C LEU A 135 -2.30 -9.64 15.31
N TYR A 136 -1.93 -10.38 14.26
CA TYR A 136 -2.91 -10.90 13.30
C TYR A 136 -3.88 -11.90 13.94
N GLN A 137 -3.39 -12.73 14.86
CA GLN A 137 -4.23 -13.70 15.57
C GLN A 137 -5.18 -13.02 16.56
N GLU A 138 -4.72 -12.00 17.27
CA GLU A 138 -5.50 -11.32 18.31
C GLU A 138 -6.49 -10.29 17.72
N PHE A 139 -6.06 -9.49 16.74
CA PHE A 139 -6.80 -8.33 16.24
C PHE A 139 -7.26 -8.44 14.78
N GLY A 140 -6.71 -9.37 14.02
CA GLY A 140 -6.92 -9.48 12.58
C GLY A 140 -5.98 -8.59 11.75
N ALA A 141 -5.79 -8.98 10.49
CA ALA A 141 -4.85 -8.29 9.59
C ALA A 141 -5.26 -6.84 9.31
N ASP A 142 -6.55 -6.55 9.18
CA ASP A 142 -7.04 -5.20 8.90
C ASP A 142 -6.74 -4.22 10.04
N LEU A 143 -6.70 -4.66 11.30
CA LEU A 143 -6.28 -3.79 12.40
C LEU A 143 -4.79 -3.43 12.32
N VAL A 144 -3.94 -4.36 11.91
CA VAL A 144 -2.51 -4.09 11.70
C VAL A 144 -2.31 -3.13 10.52
N ARG A 145 -3.07 -3.32 9.44
CA ARG A 145 -3.07 -2.39 8.30
C ARG A 145 -3.59 -1.00 8.69
N LEU A 146 -4.66 -0.94 9.50
CA LEU A 146 -5.20 0.32 10.01
C LEU A 146 -4.19 1.04 10.91
N TRP A 147 -3.47 0.31 11.78
CA TRP A 147 -2.40 0.88 12.61
C TRP A 147 -1.34 1.54 11.75
N ALA A 148 -0.84 0.85 10.73
CA ALA A 148 0.15 1.41 9.81
C ALA A 148 -0.42 2.60 9.02
N GLY A 149 -1.65 2.48 8.49
CA GLY A 149 -2.31 3.51 7.68
C GLY A 149 -2.87 4.69 8.48
N SER A 150 -3.00 4.61 9.80
CA SER A 150 -3.46 5.73 10.65
C SER A 150 -2.32 6.47 11.36
N SER A 151 -1.09 6.01 11.18
CA SER A 151 0.10 6.60 11.79
C SER A 151 0.81 7.54 10.82
N ASP A 152 1.36 8.64 11.33
CA ASP A 152 2.29 9.46 10.56
C ASP A 152 3.66 8.78 10.54
N TYR A 153 3.94 8.08 9.46
CA TYR A 153 5.17 7.29 9.27
C TYR A 153 6.44 8.13 9.09
N HIS A 154 6.35 9.46 8.92
CA HIS A 154 7.53 10.32 8.87
C HIS A 154 8.24 10.40 10.23
N ALA A 155 7.55 10.06 11.30
CA ALA A 155 8.09 9.93 12.65
C ALA A 155 8.11 8.46 13.10
N ASP A 156 8.75 8.20 14.26
CA ASP A 156 8.71 6.88 14.88
C ASP A 156 7.29 6.53 15.32
N VAL A 157 6.85 5.31 14.98
CA VAL A 157 5.50 4.83 15.21
C VAL A 157 5.49 3.85 16.38
N ARG A 158 4.71 4.16 17.40
CA ARG A 158 4.53 3.29 18.56
C ARG A 158 3.64 2.09 18.23
N CYS A 159 4.05 0.93 18.73
CA CYS A 159 3.30 -0.32 18.62
C CYS A 159 3.09 -0.92 20.00
N SER A 160 1.84 -1.06 20.43
CA SER A 160 1.46 -1.75 21.65
C SER A 160 0.04 -2.30 21.56
N ARG A 161 -0.30 -3.32 22.38
CA ARG A 161 -1.66 -3.89 22.41
C ARG A 161 -2.72 -2.85 22.82
N GLU A 162 -2.38 -1.87 23.62
CA GLU A 162 -3.26 -0.77 24.03
C GLU A 162 -3.66 0.11 22.83
N ILE A 163 -2.70 0.40 21.94
CA ILE A 163 -2.97 1.14 20.69
C ILE A 163 -3.93 0.34 19.82
N PHE A 164 -3.72 -0.97 19.66
CA PHE A 164 -4.64 -1.81 18.88
C PHE A 164 -6.05 -1.88 19.48
N LYS A 165 -6.20 -1.90 20.81
CA LYS A 165 -7.50 -1.82 21.46
C LYS A 165 -8.21 -0.48 21.17
N GLN A 166 -7.49 0.63 21.14
CA GLN A 166 -8.04 1.94 20.78
C GLN A 166 -8.45 1.97 19.29
N LEU A 167 -7.60 1.48 18.40
CA LEU A 167 -7.89 1.39 16.96
C LEU A 167 -9.07 0.47 16.67
N SER A 168 -9.30 -0.56 17.47
CA SER A 168 -10.47 -1.42 17.35
C SER A 168 -11.77 -0.63 17.47
N GLN A 169 -11.82 0.43 18.29
CA GLN A 169 -13.00 1.29 18.39
C GLN A 169 -13.23 2.09 17.10
N GLN A 170 -12.17 2.61 16.52
CA GLN A 170 -12.25 3.32 15.21
C GLN A 170 -12.70 2.36 14.09
N TYR A 171 -12.10 1.19 14.01
CA TYR A 171 -12.50 0.14 13.07
C TYR A 171 -14.00 -0.21 13.21
N LEU A 172 -14.47 -0.39 14.45
CA LEU A 172 -15.88 -0.71 14.70
C LEU A 172 -16.83 0.41 14.27
N LYS A 173 -16.43 1.69 14.32
CA LYS A 173 -17.25 2.79 13.79
C LYS A 173 -17.49 2.64 12.30
N PHE A 174 -16.44 2.45 11.51
CA PHE A 174 -16.57 2.19 10.09
C PHE A 174 -17.41 0.94 9.79
N ARG A 175 -17.08 -0.19 10.43
CA ARG A 175 -17.80 -1.46 10.24
C ARG A 175 -19.29 -1.36 10.59
N ASN A 176 -19.63 -0.69 11.67
CA ASN A 176 -21.03 -0.50 12.07
C ASN A 176 -21.79 0.44 11.13
N THR A 177 -21.14 1.49 10.62
CA THR A 177 -21.71 2.36 9.58
C THR A 177 -21.99 1.58 8.30
N ALA A 178 -21.02 0.79 7.83
CA ALA A 178 -21.20 -0.06 6.65
C ALA A 178 -22.33 -1.08 6.86
N ARG A 179 -22.38 -1.75 8.02
CA ARG A 179 -23.45 -2.69 8.36
C ARG A 179 -24.83 -2.02 8.36
N TYR A 180 -24.93 -0.79 8.87
CA TYR A 180 -26.19 -0.04 8.83
C TYR A 180 -26.62 0.24 7.39
N CYS A 181 -25.69 0.70 6.54
CA CYS A 181 -25.96 0.94 5.12
C CYS A 181 -26.42 -0.33 4.41
N LEU A 182 -25.67 -1.44 4.53
CA LEU A 182 -26.01 -2.73 3.95
C LEU A 182 -27.41 -3.20 4.35
N GLY A 183 -27.75 -3.12 5.64
CA GLY A 183 -29.04 -3.55 6.14
C GLY A 183 -30.22 -2.74 5.57
N ASN A 184 -29.97 -1.51 5.11
CA ASN A 184 -30.99 -0.62 4.56
C ASN A 184 -31.00 -0.58 3.01
N LEU A 185 -30.09 -1.29 2.33
CA LEU A 185 -30.03 -1.38 0.87
C LEU A 185 -30.78 -2.60 0.30
N ALA A 186 -31.47 -3.38 1.14
CA ALA A 186 -32.25 -4.52 0.65
C ALA A 186 -33.28 -4.10 -0.41
N GLY A 187 -33.17 -4.70 -1.61
CA GLY A 187 -34.03 -4.40 -2.76
C GLY A 187 -33.74 -3.05 -3.44
N PHE A 188 -32.61 -2.42 -3.16
CA PHE A 188 -32.15 -1.25 -3.91
C PHE A 188 -31.63 -1.68 -5.29
N ASP A 189 -32.03 -0.94 -6.31
CA ASP A 189 -31.56 -1.12 -7.69
C ASP A 189 -30.44 -0.13 -7.96
N ALA A 190 -29.22 -0.64 -8.08
CA ALA A 190 -28.03 0.18 -8.26
C ALA A 190 -27.91 0.79 -9.67
N ASP A 191 -28.61 0.22 -10.66
CA ASP A 191 -28.66 0.76 -12.03
C ASP A 191 -29.67 1.92 -12.17
N HIS A 192 -30.63 2.03 -11.24
CA HIS A 192 -31.68 3.06 -11.27
C HIS A 192 -31.72 3.84 -9.93
N PRO A 193 -30.63 4.57 -9.55
CA PRO A 193 -30.67 5.46 -8.40
C PRO A 193 -31.64 6.62 -8.67
N VAL A 194 -32.16 7.23 -7.59
CA VAL A 194 -32.97 8.45 -7.71
C VAL A 194 -32.11 9.58 -8.27
N ALA A 195 -32.66 10.30 -9.26
CA ALA A 195 -31.97 11.44 -9.86
C ALA A 195 -31.69 12.54 -8.82
N PRO A 196 -30.57 13.27 -8.89
CA PRO A 196 -30.21 14.29 -7.91
C PRO A 196 -31.27 15.35 -7.63
N GLU A 197 -31.96 15.79 -8.68
CA GLU A 197 -33.04 16.78 -8.59
C GLU A 197 -34.30 16.28 -7.90
N GLU A 198 -34.51 14.95 -7.87
CA GLU A 198 -35.64 14.31 -7.18
C GLU A 198 -35.32 13.88 -5.75
N MET A 199 -34.01 13.91 -5.38
CA MET A 199 -33.59 13.54 -4.03
C MET A 199 -33.99 14.60 -3.01
N GLN A 200 -34.22 14.15 -1.77
CA GLN A 200 -34.45 15.06 -0.66
C GLN A 200 -33.20 15.89 -0.36
N GLU A 201 -33.41 17.12 0.10
CA GLU A 201 -32.33 18.08 0.40
C GLU A 201 -31.28 17.50 1.36
N LEU A 202 -31.72 16.79 2.43
CA LEU A 202 -30.83 16.17 3.39
C LEU A 202 -29.97 15.04 2.76
N ASP A 203 -30.51 14.29 1.80
CA ASP A 203 -29.79 13.22 1.11
C ASP A 203 -28.73 13.83 0.16
N ARG A 204 -29.09 14.92 -0.55
CA ARG A 204 -28.10 15.67 -1.34
C ARG A 204 -27.00 16.27 -0.46
N TRP A 205 -27.35 16.82 0.71
CA TRP A 205 -26.35 17.29 1.67
C TRP A 205 -25.38 16.17 2.07
N ALA A 206 -25.86 14.96 2.33
CA ALA A 206 -24.99 13.84 2.69
C ALA A 206 -24.03 13.47 1.55
N VAL A 207 -24.49 13.50 0.29
CA VAL A 207 -23.63 13.28 -0.87
C VAL A 207 -22.65 14.45 -1.09
N THR A 208 -23.04 15.68 -0.84
CA THR A 208 -22.12 16.84 -0.86
C THR A 208 -21.01 16.68 0.18
N ARG A 209 -21.34 16.19 1.38
CA ARG A 209 -20.33 15.89 2.41
C ARG A 209 -19.40 14.74 1.99
N LEU A 210 -19.95 13.73 1.31
CA LEU A 210 -19.17 12.65 0.72
C LEU A 210 -18.19 13.19 -0.35
N ASN A 211 -18.62 14.09 -1.23
CA ASN A 211 -17.74 14.71 -2.22
C ASN A 211 -16.54 15.42 -1.59
N ALA A 212 -16.77 16.18 -0.52
CA ALA A 212 -15.68 16.83 0.23
C ALA A 212 -14.71 15.81 0.86
N LEU A 213 -15.23 14.67 1.35
CA LEU A 213 -14.42 13.55 1.83
C LEU A 213 -13.57 12.96 0.68
N MET A 214 -14.18 12.71 -0.48
CA MET A 214 -13.51 12.11 -1.64
C MET A 214 -12.34 12.98 -2.12
N GLU A 215 -12.51 14.31 -2.21
CA GLU A 215 -11.44 15.24 -2.55
C GLU A 215 -10.31 15.21 -1.52
N THR A 216 -10.65 15.16 -0.23
CA THR A 216 -9.66 15.07 0.85
C THR A 216 -8.87 13.77 0.77
N VAL A 217 -9.54 12.64 0.55
CA VAL A 217 -8.93 11.31 0.46
C VAL A 217 -8.05 11.19 -0.79
N GLU A 218 -8.53 11.66 -1.94
CA GLU A 218 -7.73 11.64 -3.18
C GLU A 218 -6.42 12.44 -3.01
N LYS A 219 -6.51 13.64 -2.47
CA LYS A 219 -5.35 14.47 -2.20
C LYS A 219 -4.39 13.80 -1.21
N ALA A 220 -4.92 13.21 -0.14
CA ALA A 220 -4.11 12.54 0.87
C ALA A 220 -3.38 11.30 0.29
N TYR A 221 -4.03 10.48 -0.54
CA TYR A 221 -3.37 9.37 -1.22
C TYR A 221 -2.29 9.85 -2.19
N ARG A 222 -2.53 10.91 -2.95
CA ARG A 222 -1.52 11.49 -3.86
C ARG A 222 -0.28 12.00 -3.13
N ASN A 223 -0.44 12.45 -1.89
CA ASN A 223 0.64 12.94 -1.04
C ASN A 223 1.22 11.86 -0.11
N TYR A 224 0.75 10.61 -0.19
CA TYR A 224 1.11 9.52 0.73
C TYR A 224 0.78 9.79 2.21
N GLU A 225 -0.22 10.61 2.48
CA GLU A 225 -0.71 10.98 3.82
C GLU A 225 -1.82 10.02 4.29
N PHE A 226 -1.52 8.73 4.45
CA PHE A 226 -2.50 7.68 4.75
C PHE A 226 -3.24 7.90 6.07
N HIS A 227 -2.58 8.52 7.05
CA HIS A 227 -3.21 8.89 8.32
C HIS A 227 -4.34 9.90 8.13
N VAL A 228 -4.22 10.84 7.19
CA VAL A 228 -5.28 11.78 6.84
C VAL A 228 -6.50 11.04 6.27
N VAL A 229 -6.29 10.03 5.40
CA VAL A 229 -7.37 9.18 4.88
C VAL A 229 -8.14 8.50 6.01
N SER A 230 -7.42 7.85 6.92
CA SER A 230 -8.01 7.12 8.04
C SER A 230 -8.81 8.02 8.96
N HIS A 231 -8.29 9.20 9.29
CA HIS A 231 -8.98 10.18 10.13
C HIS A 231 -10.21 10.78 9.45
N ALA A 232 -10.09 11.19 8.17
CA ALA A 232 -11.20 11.79 7.45
C ALA A 232 -12.39 10.83 7.30
N ILE A 233 -12.16 9.55 6.98
CA ILE A 233 -13.21 8.54 6.90
C ILE A 233 -13.83 8.29 8.28
N ASN A 234 -13.02 8.20 9.33
CA ASN A 234 -13.55 8.05 10.70
C ASN A 234 -14.43 9.21 11.11
N ASP A 235 -13.99 10.44 10.88
CA ASP A 235 -14.75 11.65 11.23
C ASP A 235 -16.05 11.74 10.45
N PHE A 236 -16.05 11.42 9.17
CA PHE A 236 -17.27 11.33 8.37
C PHE A 236 -18.24 10.29 8.93
N CYS A 237 -17.77 9.09 9.29
CA CYS A 237 -18.60 8.07 9.90
C CYS A 237 -19.20 8.50 11.24
N VAL A 238 -18.43 9.22 12.08
CA VAL A 238 -18.85 9.60 13.43
C VAL A 238 -19.69 10.86 13.41
N VAL A 239 -19.22 11.92 12.77
CA VAL A 239 -19.83 13.27 12.86
C VAL A 239 -20.97 13.42 11.85
N ASP A 240 -20.68 13.22 10.56
CA ASP A 240 -21.70 13.47 9.53
C ASP A 240 -22.76 12.36 9.47
N LEU A 241 -22.33 11.10 9.58
CA LEU A 241 -23.23 9.96 9.44
C LEU A 241 -23.89 9.58 10.76
N SER A 242 -23.15 9.00 11.72
CA SER A 242 -23.74 8.37 12.91
C SER A 242 -24.42 9.38 13.84
N SER A 243 -23.83 10.57 14.02
CA SER A 243 -24.38 11.57 14.94
C SER A 243 -25.48 12.43 14.33
N PHE A 244 -25.67 12.39 13.03
CA PHE A 244 -26.63 13.26 12.37
C PHE A 244 -27.45 12.53 11.29
N TYR A 245 -26.89 12.27 10.11
CA TYR A 245 -27.65 11.82 8.94
C TYR A 245 -28.41 10.52 9.16
N LEU A 246 -27.72 9.47 9.62
CA LEU A 246 -28.30 8.13 9.78
C LEU A 246 -29.41 8.09 10.83
N ASP A 247 -29.37 8.97 11.84
CA ASP A 247 -30.43 9.06 12.83
C ASP A 247 -31.72 9.65 12.27
N ILE A 248 -31.59 10.74 11.49
CA ILE A 248 -32.73 11.46 10.93
C ILE A 248 -33.48 10.63 9.86
N ILE A 249 -32.76 9.86 9.04
CA ILE A 249 -33.39 9.13 7.93
C ILE A 249 -34.09 7.83 8.35
N LYS A 250 -34.04 7.42 9.61
CA LYS A 250 -34.61 6.17 10.12
C LYS A 250 -36.10 6.02 9.79
N ASP A 251 -36.88 7.07 10.01
CA ASP A 251 -38.32 7.02 9.76
C ASP A 251 -38.62 6.77 8.29
N ARG A 252 -37.87 7.40 7.39
CA ARG A 252 -38.00 7.19 5.94
C ARG A 252 -37.61 5.76 5.52
N LEU A 253 -36.59 5.19 6.12
CA LEU A 253 -36.11 3.85 5.79
C LEU A 253 -37.05 2.75 6.32
N TYR A 254 -37.70 2.96 7.47
CA TYR A 254 -38.46 1.92 8.16
C TYR A 254 -39.98 2.06 8.03
N CYS A 255 -40.49 3.29 7.83
CA CYS A 255 -41.94 3.55 7.85
C CYS A 255 -42.50 3.88 6.46
N GLU A 256 -41.71 4.32 5.49
CA GLU A 256 -42.15 4.65 4.16
C GLU A 256 -42.40 3.39 3.29
N GLU A 257 -43.21 3.55 2.27
CA GLU A 257 -43.44 2.50 1.27
C GLU A 257 -42.11 2.01 0.67
N ARG A 258 -42.04 0.71 0.39
CA ARG A 258 -40.82 0.05 -0.11
C ARG A 258 -40.23 0.75 -1.33
N ASP A 259 -41.07 1.16 -2.27
CA ASP A 259 -40.66 1.79 -3.53
C ASP A 259 -40.98 3.29 -3.55
N GLY A 260 -41.33 3.85 -2.38
CA GLY A 260 -41.62 5.29 -2.23
C GLY A 260 -40.38 6.16 -2.46
N LEU A 261 -40.58 7.31 -3.10
CA LEU A 261 -39.49 8.23 -3.47
C LEU A 261 -38.64 8.67 -2.27
N LEU A 262 -39.29 8.93 -1.10
CA LEU A 262 -38.57 9.36 0.10
C LEU A 262 -37.58 8.30 0.61
N ARG A 263 -38.00 7.04 0.59
CA ARG A 263 -37.15 5.91 0.98
C ARG A 263 -36.05 5.67 -0.05
N ARG A 264 -36.40 5.67 -1.34
CA ARG A 264 -35.44 5.49 -2.45
C ARG A 264 -34.39 6.59 -2.50
N SER A 265 -34.74 7.83 -2.19
CA SER A 265 -33.82 8.94 -2.06
C SER A 265 -32.76 8.66 -0.98
N ALA A 266 -33.19 8.26 0.22
CA ALA A 266 -32.28 7.88 1.29
C ALA A 266 -31.40 6.66 0.93
N GLN A 267 -31.97 5.63 0.31
CA GLN A 267 -31.22 4.47 -0.16
C GLN A 267 -30.17 4.84 -1.21
N THR A 268 -30.47 5.75 -2.13
CA THR A 268 -29.51 6.26 -3.12
C THR A 268 -28.32 6.90 -2.42
N ALA A 269 -28.55 7.79 -1.45
CA ALA A 269 -27.45 8.40 -0.68
C ALA A 269 -26.63 7.34 0.09
N LEU A 270 -27.30 6.38 0.75
CA LEU A 270 -26.60 5.30 1.47
C LEU A 270 -25.76 4.44 0.52
N PHE A 271 -26.26 4.14 -0.67
CA PHE A 271 -25.53 3.38 -1.69
C PHE A 271 -24.27 4.12 -2.14
N LEU A 272 -24.40 5.39 -2.54
CA LEU A 272 -23.27 6.22 -2.98
C LEU A 272 -22.20 6.34 -1.87
N ILE A 273 -22.65 6.57 -0.63
CA ILE A 273 -21.77 6.67 0.55
C ILE A 273 -21.03 5.35 0.78
N LEU A 274 -21.73 4.24 0.86
CA LEU A 274 -21.13 2.94 1.13
C LEU A 274 -20.15 2.54 0.04
N ARG A 275 -20.55 2.69 -1.22
CA ARG A 275 -19.74 2.38 -2.40
C ARG A 275 -18.42 3.14 -2.38
N SER A 276 -18.50 4.46 -2.26
CA SER A 276 -17.31 5.31 -2.30
C SER A 276 -16.41 5.11 -1.09
N MET A 277 -16.96 5.00 0.13
CA MET A 277 -16.17 4.71 1.32
C MET A 277 -15.46 3.36 1.24
N THR A 278 -16.14 2.33 0.72
CA THR A 278 -15.55 1.00 0.55
C THR A 278 -14.36 1.04 -0.41
N LYS A 279 -14.52 1.69 -1.56
CA LYS A 279 -13.42 1.86 -2.54
C LYS A 279 -12.28 2.72 -1.99
N MET A 280 -12.59 3.81 -1.28
CA MET A 280 -11.57 4.69 -0.69
C MET A 280 -10.77 4.02 0.44
N PHE A 281 -11.39 3.14 1.23
CA PHE A 281 -10.72 2.52 2.37
C PHE A 281 -10.12 1.14 2.06
N ALA A 282 -10.42 0.55 0.90
CA ALA A 282 -9.87 -0.74 0.48
C ALA A 282 -8.34 -0.83 0.48
N PRO A 283 -7.56 0.21 0.12
CA PRO A 283 -6.11 0.17 0.24
C PRO A 283 -5.60 -0.04 1.66
N ILE A 284 -6.38 0.33 2.68
CA ILE A 284 -6.04 0.19 4.10
C ILE A 284 -6.75 -1.01 4.72
N LEU A 285 -8.08 -1.08 4.66
CA LEU A 285 -8.90 -2.18 5.21
C LEU A 285 -9.29 -3.17 4.11
N ALA A 286 -8.31 -3.83 3.52
CA ALA A 286 -8.48 -4.61 2.30
C ALA A 286 -9.51 -5.74 2.45
N PHE A 287 -9.47 -6.50 3.55
CA PHE A 287 -10.37 -7.64 3.76
C PHE A 287 -11.79 -7.20 4.12
N THR A 288 -11.92 -6.23 5.02
CA THR A 288 -13.24 -5.70 5.44
C THR A 288 -13.95 -5.03 4.28
N CYS A 289 -13.25 -4.24 3.47
CA CYS A 289 -13.84 -3.58 2.32
C CYS A 289 -14.25 -4.56 1.23
N ASP A 290 -13.50 -5.64 1.02
CA ASP A 290 -13.90 -6.68 0.08
C ASP A 290 -15.15 -7.44 0.57
N GLU A 291 -15.21 -7.78 1.86
CA GLU A 291 -16.39 -8.39 2.48
C GLU A 291 -17.64 -7.48 2.34
N ILE A 292 -17.49 -6.17 2.57
CA ILE A 292 -18.58 -5.20 2.35
C ILE A 292 -18.97 -5.15 0.87
N TRP A 293 -17.98 -5.15 -0.02
CA TRP A 293 -18.20 -5.12 -1.47
C TRP A 293 -19.04 -6.29 -1.96
N LEU A 294 -18.70 -7.50 -1.54
CA LEU A 294 -19.42 -8.72 -1.93
C LEU A 294 -20.88 -8.76 -1.46
N GLU A 295 -21.23 -8.03 -0.41
CA GLU A 295 -22.58 -8.01 0.19
C GLU A 295 -23.46 -6.83 -0.29
N MET A 296 -22.89 -5.82 -0.98
CA MET A 296 -23.63 -4.66 -1.41
C MET A 296 -24.21 -4.84 -2.84
N PRO A 297 -25.27 -4.10 -3.20
CA PRO A 297 -25.74 -4.07 -4.58
C PRO A 297 -24.69 -3.39 -5.49
N HIS A 298 -24.63 -3.84 -6.75
CA HIS A 298 -23.70 -3.33 -7.77
C HIS A 298 -24.46 -2.84 -8.99
N SER A 299 -23.95 -1.80 -9.64
CA SER A 299 -24.39 -1.42 -10.98
C SER A 299 -23.75 -2.32 -12.05
N ALA A 300 -24.32 -2.34 -13.24
CA ALA A 300 -23.79 -3.13 -14.36
C ALA A 300 -22.37 -2.72 -14.80
N GLU A 301 -21.91 -1.52 -14.42
CA GLU A 301 -20.59 -1.01 -14.75
C GLU A 301 -19.51 -1.47 -13.77
N GLU A 302 -19.90 -2.06 -12.64
CA GLU A 302 -18.97 -2.44 -11.56
C GLU A 302 -18.58 -3.92 -11.65
N ASP A 303 -17.32 -4.21 -11.33
CA ASP A 303 -16.87 -5.58 -11.15
C ASP A 303 -17.21 -6.06 -9.73
N ALA A 304 -18.28 -6.85 -9.62
CA ALA A 304 -18.78 -7.34 -8.34
C ALA A 304 -17.89 -8.41 -7.69
N ARG A 305 -16.85 -8.93 -8.38
CA ARG A 305 -16.03 -10.04 -7.88
C ARG A 305 -15.10 -9.63 -6.75
N ASN A 306 -14.58 -8.40 -6.78
CA ASN A 306 -13.69 -7.88 -5.76
C ASN A 306 -13.58 -6.36 -5.86
N VAL A 307 -13.50 -5.67 -4.73
CA VAL A 307 -13.40 -4.21 -4.68
C VAL A 307 -12.17 -3.67 -5.42
N VAL A 308 -11.06 -4.40 -5.43
CA VAL A 308 -9.79 -3.98 -6.06
C VAL A 308 -9.82 -3.94 -7.60
N PHE A 309 -10.83 -4.54 -8.22
CA PHE A 309 -11.02 -4.45 -9.67
C PHE A 309 -11.72 -3.15 -10.10
N ASN A 310 -12.09 -2.32 -9.12
CA ASN A 310 -12.80 -1.06 -9.35
C ASN A 310 -11.90 0.11 -8.96
N THR A 311 -11.99 1.20 -9.71
CA THR A 311 -11.32 2.46 -9.37
C THR A 311 -12.12 3.22 -8.32
N MET A 312 -11.45 4.09 -7.56
CA MET A 312 -12.13 5.04 -6.68
C MET A 312 -13.05 5.94 -7.47
N ASP A 313 -14.23 6.21 -6.91
CA ASP A 313 -15.19 7.12 -7.52
C ASP A 313 -14.63 8.55 -7.53
N LYS A 314 -15.04 9.33 -8.52
CA LYS A 314 -14.84 10.77 -8.53
C LYS A 314 -16.00 11.48 -7.83
N PRO A 315 -15.80 12.70 -7.31
CA PRO A 315 -16.90 13.48 -6.76
C PRO A 315 -18.11 13.55 -7.72
N TYR A 316 -19.28 13.41 -7.15
CA TYR A 316 -20.54 13.41 -7.89
C TYR A 316 -20.94 14.86 -8.21
N GLU A 317 -20.66 15.35 -9.41
CA GLU A 317 -20.83 16.76 -9.82
C GLU A 317 -22.28 17.25 -9.78
N ALA A 318 -23.25 16.35 -9.84
CA ALA A 318 -24.66 16.68 -9.83
C ALA A 318 -25.24 16.99 -8.42
N TYR A 319 -24.42 16.92 -7.36
CA TYR A 319 -24.86 17.08 -5.98
C TYR A 319 -24.20 18.27 -5.31
#